data_a2bbf91ca5d27a8efbbbfa3d671cd5bb
#
_entry.id   a2bbf91ca5d27a8efbbbfa3d671cd5bb
#
_cell.length_a   1.000
_cell.length_b   1.000
_cell.length_c   1.000
_cell.angle_alpha   90.00
_cell.angle_beta   90.00
_cell.angle_gamma   90.00
#
_symmetry.space_group_name_H-M   'P 1'
#
loop_
_entity.id
_entity.type
_entity.pdbx_description
1 polymer ?
#
loop_
_entity_poly.entity_id
_entity_poly.type
_entity_poly.pdbx_seq_one_letter_code
_entity_poly.pdbx_strand_id
1 'polypeptide(L)'
;MPKEPSFENALAFAQDLIRIPSLSGREGDVARRVMEEMEALGFEDIRLDDLGNAIGVVKGIEGGPPVLLNCHMDVVAEGDHGAWEYPPFEGTVAEGHLHGRGSMDIKGPLALQTYVAAALKGRVGGDVIVAHTVFEERGGWGMEHLLASGEVKPAAVIIGEATQGDITTGHRGRAEVEIVLRGLAGHASAPHRARNALDLVPAALVALEDLAGEQAVDPILGRASLVATGIDILPESRNVVPDEAVVVVD
;
A
#
# COMPACT_ATOMS: atom_id res chain seq x y z
N MET A 1 -2.33 -25.11 -23.82
CA MET A 1 -2.60 -23.82 -24.49
C MET A 1 -2.64 -22.75 -23.40
N PRO A 2 -2.11 -21.56 -23.64
CA PRO A 2 -2.22 -20.48 -22.65
C PRO A 2 -3.66 -20.21 -22.27
N LYS A 3 -3.86 -19.74 -21.02
CA LYS A 3 -5.17 -19.32 -20.50
C LYS A 3 -5.66 -18.10 -21.29
N GLU A 4 -6.94 -18.06 -21.63
CA GLU A 4 -7.52 -16.94 -22.36
C GLU A 4 -7.67 -15.71 -21.44
N PRO A 5 -7.22 -14.52 -21.85
CA PRO A 5 -7.42 -13.29 -21.08
C PRO A 5 -8.87 -12.81 -21.26
N SER A 6 -9.72 -13.14 -20.27
CA SER A 6 -11.11 -12.67 -20.20
C SER A 6 -11.38 -11.98 -18.86
N PHE A 7 -12.45 -11.18 -18.78
CA PHE A 7 -12.86 -10.51 -17.55
C PHE A 7 -13.23 -11.53 -16.46
N GLU A 8 -13.92 -12.59 -16.81
CA GLU A 8 -14.34 -13.65 -15.88
C GLU A 8 -13.12 -14.33 -15.25
N ASN A 9 -12.09 -14.61 -16.05
CA ASN A 9 -10.83 -15.17 -15.56
C ASN A 9 -10.06 -14.18 -14.69
N ALA A 10 -10.06 -12.88 -15.04
CA ALA A 10 -9.45 -11.83 -14.21
C ALA A 10 -10.16 -11.70 -12.86
N LEU A 11 -11.50 -11.74 -12.86
CA LEU A 11 -12.30 -11.71 -11.63
C LEU A 11 -12.02 -12.93 -10.75
N ALA A 12 -11.97 -14.13 -11.34
CA ALA A 12 -11.63 -15.35 -10.60
C ALA A 12 -10.23 -15.27 -10.00
N PHE A 13 -9.25 -14.73 -10.74
CA PHE A 13 -7.91 -14.52 -10.23
C PHE A 13 -7.88 -13.49 -9.09
N ALA A 14 -8.63 -12.38 -9.20
CA ALA A 14 -8.76 -11.40 -8.12
C ALA A 14 -9.34 -12.04 -6.85
N GLN A 15 -10.36 -12.89 -6.97
CA GLN A 15 -10.91 -13.64 -5.84
C GLN A 15 -9.87 -14.57 -5.20
N ASP A 16 -9.06 -15.28 -6.01
CA ASP A 16 -7.98 -16.13 -5.48
C ASP A 16 -6.95 -15.30 -4.70
N LEU A 17 -6.56 -14.14 -5.22
CA LEU A 17 -5.61 -13.25 -4.55
C LEU A 17 -6.16 -12.73 -3.21
N ILE A 18 -7.45 -12.37 -3.15
CA ILE A 18 -8.08 -11.90 -1.91
C ILE A 18 -8.09 -13.02 -0.85
N ARG A 19 -8.30 -14.27 -1.25
CA ARG A 19 -8.28 -15.43 -0.35
C ARG A 19 -6.91 -15.73 0.26
N ILE A 20 -5.84 -15.13 -0.25
CA ILE A 20 -4.49 -15.25 0.29
C ILE A 20 -4.18 -14.00 1.12
N PRO A 21 -4.22 -14.05 2.47
CA PRO A 21 -3.78 -12.94 3.29
C PRO A 21 -2.30 -12.61 3.02
N SER A 22 -2.00 -11.33 2.80
CA SER A 22 -0.65 -10.88 2.43
C SER A 22 -0.31 -9.55 3.11
N LEU A 23 -0.24 -9.55 4.44
CA LEU A 23 0.26 -8.39 5.16
C LEU A 23 1.70 -8.10 4.74
N SER A 24 2.11 -6.81 4.77
CA SER A 24 3.47 -6.39 4.42
C SER A 24 4.53 -7.25 5.12
N GLY A 25 5.43 -7.85 4.35
CA GLY A 25 6.43 -8.85 4.79
C GLY A 25 5.94 -10.30 4.76
N ARG A 26 4.73 -10.58 4.27
CA ARG A 26 4.14 -11.92 4.15
C ARG A 26 3.54 -12.17 2.77
N GLU A 27 4.07 -11.53 1.73
CA GLU A 27 3.55 -11.56 0.36
C GLU A 27 3.92 -12.84 -0.42
N GLY A 28 4.76 -13.72 0.12
CA GLY A 28 5.33 -14.87 -0.61
C GLY A 28 4.30 -15.80 -1.25
N ASP A 29 3.15 -16.04 -0.62
CA ASP A 29 2.10 -16.91 -1.16
C ASP A 29 1.32 -16.23 -2.28
N VAL A 30 1.02 -14.94 -2.15
CA VAL A 30 0.37 -14.16 -3.21
C VAL A 30 1.31 -13.97 -4.39
N ALA A 31 2.60 -13.73 -4.18
CA ALA A 31 3.60 -13.60 -5.22
C ALA A 31 3.73 -14.91 -6.04
N ARG A 32 3.72 -16.06 -5.37
CA ARG A 32 3.71 -17.37 -6.05
C ARG A 32 2.46 -17.54 -6.91
N ARG A 33 1.28 -17.21 -6.39
CA ARG A 33 0.03 -17.30 -7.13
C ARG A 33 0.01 -16.37 -8.35
N VAL A 34 0.61 -15.17 -8.22
CA VAL A 34 0.78 -14.23 -9.34
C VAL A 34 1.67 -14.83 -10.44
N MET A 35 2.82 -15.41 -10.08
CA MET A 35 3.71 -16.04 -11.06
C MET A 35 3.05 -17.21 -11.78
N GLU A 36 2.32 -18.06 -11.07
CA GLU A 36 1.54 -19.16 -11.65
C GLU A 36 0.52 -18.65 -12.68
N GLU A 37 -0.13 -17.53 -12.40
CA GLU A 37 -1.09 -16.93 -13.32
C GLU A 37 -0.41 -16.34 -14.55
N MET A 38 0.72 -15.62 -14.35
CA MET A 38 1.54 -15.10 -15.45
C MET A 38 2.02 -16.24 -16.38
N GLU A 39 2.45 -17.37 -15.82
CA GLU A 39 2.84 -18.56 -16.60
C GLU A 39 1.66 -19.13 -17.39
N ALA A 40 0.51 -19.28 -16.75
CA ALA A 40 -0.71 -19.76 -17.41
C ALA A 40 -1.18 -18.85 -18.56
N LEU A 41 -0.96 -17.53 -18.43
CA LEU A 41 -1.26 -16.53 -19.46
C LEU A 41 -0.19 -16.43 -20.54
N GLY A 42 0.97 -17.10 -20.37
CA GLY A 42 2.06 -17.14 -21.33
C GLY A 42 2.94 -15.90 -21.35
N PHE A 43 3.17 -15.31 -20.19
CA PHE A 43 4.22 -14.31 -19.99
C PHE A 43 5.61 -14.93 -20.17
N GLU A 44 6.58 -14.10 -20.42
CA GLU A 44 8.00 -14.45 -20.53
C GLU A 44 8.77 -13.79 -19.38
N ASP A 45 10.00 -14.24 -19.12
CA ASP A 45 10.90 -13.69 -18.08
C ASP A 45 10.26 -13.59 -16.69
N ILE A 46 9.44 -14.60 -16.32
CA ILE A 46 8.73 -14.62 -15.04
C ILE A 46 9.72 -14.92 -13.92
N ARG A 47 9.80 -14.04 -12.91
CA ARG A 47 10.70 -14.18 -11.78
C ARG A 47 10.25 -13.40 -10.56
N LEU A 48 10.81 -13.73 -9.41
CA LEU A 48 10.91 -12.83 -8.26
C LEU A 48 12.26 -12.13 -8.30
N ASP A 49 12.28 -10.85 -7.92
CA ASP A 49 13.54 -10.19 -7.59
C ASP A 49 14.00 -10.53 -6.15
N ASP A 50 15.13 -9.99 -5.74
CA ASP A 50 15.74 -10.28 -4.43
C ASP A 50 14.88 -9.80 -3.24
N LEU A 51 13.96 -8.85 -3.45
CA LEU A 51 13.05 -8.37 -2.41
C LEU A 51 11.71 -9.13 -2.40
N GLY A 52 11.37 -9.81 -3.49
CA GLY A 52 10.14 -10.59 -3.64
C GLY A 52 9.10 -9.96 -4.56
N ASN A 53 9.44 -8.93 -5.33
CA ASN A 53 8.57 -8.40 -6.37
C ASN A 53 8.36 -9.46 -7.47
N ALA A 54 7.11 -9.67 -7.89
CA ALA A 54 6.77 -10.60 -8.96
C ALA A 54 6.79 -9.86 -10.31
N ILE A 55 7.67 -10.29 -11.22
CA ILE A 55 7.91 -9.63 -12.50
C ILE A 55 7.64 -10.63 -13.63
N GLY A 56 6.97 -10.17 -14.69
CA GLY A 56 6.76 -10.92 -15.92
C GLY A 56 6.66 -9.98 -17.11
N VAL A 57 6.94 -10.47 -18.31
CA VAL A 57 6.99 -9.66 -19.54
C VAL A 57 6.08 -10.23 -20.61
N VAL A 58 5.27 -9.39 -21.22
CA VAL A 58 4.60 -9.66 -22.50
C VAL A 58 5.40 -8.98 -23.59
N LYS A 59 6.01 -9.77 -24.48
CA LYS A 59 6.88 -9.25 -25.54
C LYS A 59 6.11 -8.46 -26.60
N GLY A 60 6.63 -7.29 -26.91
CA GLY A 60 6.19 -6.47 -28.06
C GLY A 60 6.68 -7.07 -29.39
N ILE A 61 6.07 -6.61 -30.49
CA ILE A 61 6.35 -7.14 -31.84
C ILE A 61 7.36 -6.30 -32.65
N GLU A 62 7.68 -5.09 -32.22
CA GLU A 62 8.47 -4.13 -32.99
C GLU A 62 9.70 -3.56 -32.26
N GLY A 63 9.95 -3.96 -31.01
CA GLY A 63 11.04 -3.42 -30.19
C GLY A 63 10.86 -1.96 -29.80
N GLY A 64 9.60 -1.49 -29.67
CA GLY A 64 9.26 -0.15 -29.19
C GLY A 64 9.60 0.05 -27.71
N PRO A 65 9.42 1.28 -27.18
CA PRO A 65 9.72 1.58 -25.79
C PRO A 65 8.82 0.78 -24.84
N PRO A 66 9.36 0.19 -23.76
CA PRO A 66 8.59 -0.63 -22.83
C PRO A 66 7.70 0.22 -21.90
N VAL A 67 6.56 -0.37 -21.51
CA VAL A 67 5.65 0.19 -20.52
C VAL A 67 5.62 -0.74 -19.30
N LEU A 68 5.65 -0.17 -18.10
CA LEU A 68 5.50 -0.89 -16.84
C LEU A 68 4.09 -0.73 -16.30
N LEU A 69 3.44 -1.84 -16.01
CA LEU A 69 2.22 -1.91 -15.21
C LEU A 69 2.61 -2.36 -13.80
N ASN A 70 2.20 -1.61 -12.80
CA ASN A 70 2.53 -1.90 -11.40
C ASN A 70 1.30 -1.85 -10.50
N CYS A 71 1.23 -2.82 -9.59
CA CYS A 71 0.39 -2.85 -8.41
C CYS A 71 1.20 -3.42 -7.26
N HIS A 72 0.77 -3.23 -6.01
CA HIS A 72 1.36 -3.93 -4.89
C HIS A 72 0.60 -5.20 -4.52
N MET A 73 1.28 -6.10 -3.81
CA MET A 73 0.75 -7.40 -3.40
C MET A 73 0.36 -7.44 -1.93
N ASP A 74 0.91 -6.54 -1.12
CA ASP A 74 0.59 -6.46 0.29
C ASP A 74 -0.74 -5.74 0.55
N VAL A 75 -1.25 -5.93 1.75
CA VAL A 75 -2.46 -5.30 2.26
C VAL A 75 -2.29 -4.94 3.72
N VAL A 76 -2.98 -3.92 4.20
CA VAL A 76 -3.09 -3.61 5.63
C VAL A 76 -3.94 -4.65 6.36
N ALA A 77 -3.83 -4.68 7.69
CA ALA A 77 -4.64 -5.57 8.53
C ALA A 77 -6.15 -5.35 8.32
N GLU A 78 -6.90 -6.41 8.39
CA GLU A 78 -8.35 -6.42 8.16
C GLU A 78 -9.16 -5.82 9.34
N GLY A 79 -8.55 -5.72 10.52
CA GLY A 79 -9.21 -5.23 11.72
C GLY A 79 -10.20 -6.23 12.30
N ASP A 80 -11.31 -5.73 12.86
CA ASP A 80 -12.36 -6.58 13.45
C ASP A 80 -13.18 -7.26 12.35
N HIS A 81 -13.08 -8.58 12.27
CA HIS A 81 -13.85 -9.40 11.31
C HIS A 81 -15.38 -9.22 11.47
N GLY A 82 -15.87 -8.92 12.69
CA GLY A 82 -17.28 -8.69 12.94
C GLY A 82 -17.84 -7.39 12.33
N ALA A 83 -16.95 -6.47 11.93
CA ALA A 83 -17.33 -5.23 11.27
C ALA A 83 -17.49 -5.36 9.74
N TRP A 84 -17.13 -6.50 9.16
CA TRP A 84 -17.25 -6.75 7.73
C TRP A 84 -18.61 -7.36 7.39
N GLU A 85 -19.28 -6.83 6.37
CA GLU A 85 -20.52 -7.40 5.82
C GLU A 85 -20.27 -8.76 5.16
N TYR A 86 -19.13 -8.90 4.46
CA TYR A 86 -18.62 -10.15 3.90
C TYR A 86 -17.24 -10.42 4.48
N PRO A 87 -16.89 -11.67 4.82
CA PRO A 87 -15.58 -11.98 5.40
C PRO A 87 -14.42 -11.44 4.56
N PRO A 88 -13.40 -10.80 5.20
CA PRO A 88 -12.39 -10.03 4.49
C PRO A 88 -11.50 -10.83 3.52
N PHE A 89 -11.40 -12.15 3.69
CA PHE A 89 -10.57 -13.01 2.85
C PHE A 89 -11.36 -14.10 2.10
N GLU A 90 -12.64 -13.87 1.80
CA GLU A 90 -13.43 -14.79 0.98
C GLU A 90 -13.47 -14.40 -0.50
N GLY A 91 -13.26 -13.14 -0.83
CA GLY A 91 -13.38 -12.67 -2.21
C GLY A 91 -14.80 -12.82 -2.74
N THR A 92 -15.78 -12.45 -1.94
CA THR A 92 -17.20 -12.58 -2.26
C THR A 92 -17.60 -11.63 -3.38
N VAL A 93 -18.31 -12.14 -4.40
CA VAL A 93 -18.93 -11.30 -5.42
C VAL A 93 -20.42 -11.20 -5.10
N ALA A 94 -20.87 -10.01 -4.75
CA ALA A 94 -22.26 -9.73 -4.43
C ALA A 94 -22.65 -8.33 -4.94
N GLU A 95 -23.89 -8.15 -5.36
CA GLU A 95 -24.44 -6.86 -5.80
C GLU A 95 -23.60 -6.15 -6.89
N GLY A 96 -22.90 -6.90 -7.73
CA GLY A 96 -22.03 -6.38 -8.79
C GLY A 96 -20.65 -5.89 -8.31
N HIS A 97 -20.29 -6.17 -7.05
CA HIS A 97 -19.02 -5.78 -6.44
C HIS A 97 -18.22 -6.99 -5.98
N LEU A 98 -16.89 -6.87 -6.00
CA LEU A 98 -15.95 -7.80 -5.38
C LEU A 98 -15.61 -7.28 -3.98
N HIS A 99 -16.01 -8.04 -2.95
CA HIS A 99 -15.80 -7.70 -1.55
C HIS A 99 -14.60 -8.44 -0.96
N GLY A 100 -13.82 -7.75 -0.14
CA GLY A 100 -12.72 -8.32 0.61
C GLY A 100 -11.56 -7.35 0.83
N ARG A 101 -10.65 -7.67 1.75
CA ARG A 101 -9.43 -6.89 1.98
C ARG A 101 -8.55 -6.97 0.73
N GLY A 102 -8.15 -5.78 0.21
CA GLY A 102 -7.37 -5.68 -1.02
C GLY A 102 -8.19 -5.73 -2.31
N SER A 103 -9.53 -5.78 -2.27
CA SER A 103 -10.33 -5.82 -3.50
C SER A 103 -10.14 -4.55 -4.34
N MET A 104 -10.09 -3.37 -3.72
CA MET A 104 -9.84 -2.08 -4.35
C MET A 104 -8.36 -1.69 -4.25
N ASP A 105 -7.73 -1.94 -3.12
CA ASP A 105 -6.37 -1.57 -2.78
C ASP A 105 -5.56 -2.85 -2.46
N ILE A 106 -4.82 -3.49 -3.46
CA ILE A 106 -5.11 -3.28 -4.87
C ILE A 106 -5.08 -4.60 -5.66
N LYS A 107 -5.49 -5.74 -5.06
CA LYS A 107 -5.51 -7.06 -5.71
C LYS A 107 -6.49 -7.14 -6.89
N GLY A 108 -7.57 -6.36 -6.87
CA GLY A 108 -8.47 -6.22 -8.01
C GLY A 108 -7.78 -5.58 -9.22
N PRO A 109 -7.25 -4.36 -9.10
CA PRO A 109 -6.43 -3.72 -10.13
C PRO A 109 -5.22 -4.56 -10.56
N LEU A 110 -4.53 -5.26 -9.64
CA LEU A 110 -3.45 -6.20 -9.92
C LEU A 110 -3.90 -7.28 -10.91
N ALA A 111 -5.02 -7.92 -10.63
CA ALA A 111 -5.57 -8.95 -11.51
C ALA A 111 -5.93 -8.38 -12.89
N LEU A 112 -6.54 -7.19 -12.93
CA LEU A 112 -6.88 -6.52 -14.19
C LEU A 112 -5.63 -6.17 -15.00
N GLN A 113 -4.59 -5.60 -14.39
CA GLN A 113 -3.34 -5.27 -15.10
C GLN A 113 -2.67 -6.52 -15.66
N THR A 114 -2.61 -7.61 -14.91
CA THR A 114 -2.06 -8.89 -15.36
C THR A 114 -2.80 -9.39 -16.61
N TYR A 115 -4.13 -9.36 -16.60
CA TYR A 115 -4.94 -9.83 -17.72
C TYR A 115 -4.96 -8.88 -18.92
N VAL A 116 -4.93 -7.56 -18.68
CA VAL A 116 -4.78 -6.56 -19.75
C VAL A 116 -3.46 -6.73 -20.45
N ALA A 117 -2.35 -6.90 -19.71
CA ALA A 117 -1.05 -7.16 -20.32
C ALA A 117 -1.08 -8.41 -21.22
N ALA A 118 -1.65 -9.52 -20.72
CA ALA A 118 -1.80 -10.74 -21.51
C ALA A 118 -2.62 -10.53 -22.79
N ALA A 119 -3.71 -9.74 -22.74
CA ALA A 119 -4.55 -9.41 -23.89
C ALA A 119 -3.84 -8.52 -24.93
N LEU A 120 -2.75 -7.85 -24.56
CA LEU A 120 -1.94 -7.03 -25.46
C LEU A 120 -0.89 -7.84 -26.24
N LYS A 121 -0.72 -9.13 -25.94
CA LYS A 121 0.24 -10.01 -26.63
C LYS A 121 -0.01 -10.01 -28.14
N GLY A 122 1.05 -9.71 -28.91
CA GLY A 122 0.99 -9.62 -30.38
C GLY A 122 0.25 -8.37 -30.91
N ARG A 123 -0.05 -7.38 -30.07
CA ARG A 123 -0.83 -6.18 -30.43
C ARG A 123 -0.09 -4.87 -30.20
N VAL A 124 1.03 -4.89 -29.48
CA VAL A 124 1.80 -3.69 -29.09
C VAL A 124 3.22 -3.76 -29.61
N GLY A 125 3.81 -2.62 -29.94
CA GLY A 125 5.16 -2.55 -30.50
C GLY A 125 6.24 -2.77 -29.45
N GLY A 126 6.09 -2.22 -28.25
CA GLY A 126 7.03 -2.35 -27.13
C GLY A 126 6.62 -3.44 -26.13
N ASP A 127 7.58 -3.86 -25.31
CA ASP A 127 7.32 -4.82 -24.21
C ASP A 127 6.36 -4.21 -23.18
N VAL A 128 5.43 -5.04 -22.67
CA VAL A 128 4.64 -4.71 -21.48
C VAL A 128 5.24 -5.49 -20.30
N ILE A 129 5.86 -4.77 -19.40
CA ILE A 129 6.43 -5.32 -18.17
C ILE A 129 5.34 -5.21 -17.10
N VAL A 130 5.03 -6.31 -16.44
CA VAL A 130 4.18 -6.32 -15.25
C VAL A 130 5.08 -6.59 -14.06
N ALA A 131 5.10 -5.68 -13.09
CA ALA A 131 5.82 -5.88 -11.85
C ALA A 131 4.88 -5.58 -10.68
N HIS A 132 4.51 -6.62 -9.94
CA HIS A 132 3.73 -6.48 -8.73
C HIS A 132 4.66 -6.47 -7.53
N THR A 133 4.62 -5.37 -6.77
CA THR A 133 5.62 -5.06 -5.74
C THR A 133 5.16 -5.49 -4.35
N VAL A 134 6.14 -5.64 -3.45
CA VAL A 134 5.95 -5.90 -2.02
C VAL A 134 6.18 -4.63 -1.21
N PHE A 135 5.74 -4.60 0.07
CA PHE A 135 6.00 -3.52 1.02
C PHE A 135 5.55 -2.12 0.56
N GLU A 136 4.49 -1.98 -0.21
CA GLU A 136 3.94 -0.66 -0.55
C GLU A 136 3.43 0.04 0.70
N GLU A 137 2.59 -0.63 1.49
CA GLU A 137 1.93 -0.17 2.72
C GLU A 137 2.92 0.15 3.88
N ARG A 138 4.19 -0.17 3.68
CA ARG A 138 5.30 0.08 4.61
C ARG A 138 6.36 1.04 4.05
N GLY A 139 6.00 1.84 3.03
CA GLY A 139 6.86 2.89 2.49
C GLY A 139 7.36 2.67 1.07
N GLY A 140 6.76 1.75 0.31
CA GLY A 140 7.05 1.59 -1.13
C GLY A 140 8.38 0.93 -1.46
N TRP A 141 8.96 0.18 -0.52
CA TRP A 141 10.31 -0.42 -0.67
C TRP A 141 10.44 -1.33 -1.88
N GLY A 142 9.37 -2.04 -2.26
CA GLY A 142 9.36 -2.89 -3.45
C GLY A 142 9.62 -2.11 -4.73
N MET A 143 8.96 -0.99 -4.91
CA MET A 143 9.16 -0.13 -6.08
C MET A 143 10.53 0.56 -6.02
N GLU A 144 10.96 1.03 -4.86
CA GLU A 144 12.27 1.63 -4.68
C GLU A 144 13.39 0.65 -5.08
N HIS A 145 13.31 -0.61 -4.61
CA HIS A 145 14.24 -1.67 -4.97
C HIS A 145 14.24 -1.95 -6.48
N LEU A 146 13.05 -2.09 -7.07
CA LEU A 146 12.90 -2.36 -8.51
C LEU A 146 13.56 -1.28 -9.37
N LEU A 147 13.39 -0.02 -9.01
CA LEU A 147 13.99 1.11 -9.73
C LEU A 147 15.51 1.19 -9.49
N ALA A 148 15.97 0.96 -8.26
CA ALA A 148 17.38 1.02 -7.89
C ALA A 148 18.20 -0.11 -8.55
N SER A 149 17.62 -1.29 -8.76
CA SER A 149 18.26 -2.43 -9.44
C SER A 149 18.65 -2.10 -10.89
N GLY A 150 17.89 -1.21 -11.53
CA GLY A 150 18.07 -0.86 -12.95
C GLY A 150 17.70 -1.99 -13.92
N GLU A 151 17.10 -3.08 -13.43
CA GLU A 151 16.64 -4.21 -14.26
C GLU A 151 15.47 -3.84 -15.17
N VAL A 152 14.65 -2.90 -14.71
CA VAL A 152 13.46 -2.41 -15.43
C VAL A 152 13.69 -0.96 -15.80
N LYS A 153 13.59 -0.64 -17.09
CA LYS A 153 13.75 0.72 -17.64
C LYS A 153 12.57 1.09 -18.54
N PRO A 154 11.40 1.33 -17.96
CA PRO A 154 10.22 1.63 -18.72
C PRO A 154 10.26 3.08 -19.27
N ALA A 155 9.64 3.31 -20.43
CA ALA A 155 9.40 4.64 -20.97
C ALA A 155 8.18 5.32 -20.32
N ALA A 156 7.24 4.53 -19.80
CA ALA A 156 6.07 4.98 -19.08
C ALA A 156 5.67 3.95 -18.01
N VAL A 157 5.03 4.42 -16.94
CA VAL A 157 4.55 3.57 -15.83
C VAL A 157 3.06 3.85 -15.62
N ILE A 158 2.28 2.79 -15.44
CA ILE A 158 0.88 2.86 -15.01
C ILE A 158 0.78 2.14 -13.68
N ILE A 159 0.49 2.89 -12.62
CA ILE A 159 0.28 2.37 -11.27
C ILE A 159 -1.22 2.14 -11.06
N GLY A 160 -1.60 0.97 -10.55
CA GLY A 160 -3.01 0.56 -10.44
C GLY A 160 -3.68 0.99 -9.14
N GLU A 161 -3.29 2.12 -8.56
CA GLU A 161 -3.88 2.64 -7.33
C GLU A 161 -5.35 3.02 -7.47
N ALA A 162 -6.05 3.07 -6.34
CA ALA A 162 -7.47 3.41 -6.25
C ALA A 162 -7.71 4.89 -6.55
N THR A 163 -8.18 5.21 -7.76
CA THR A 163 -8.44 6.58 -8.24
C THR A 163 -9.90 6.83 -8.57
N GLN A 164 -10.81 5.94 -8.17
CA GLN A 164 -12.25 5.98 -8.53
C GLN A 164 -12.49 5.94 -10.06
N GLY A 165 -11.53 5.38 -10.82
CA GLY A 165 -11.60 5.27 -12.28
C GLY A 165 -11.02 6.48 -13.03
N ASP A 166 -10.51 7.49 -12.31
CA ASP A 166 -9.84 8.64 -12.92
C ASP A 166 -8.37 8.35 -13.22
N ILE A 167 -7.81 9.07 -14.20
CA ILE A 167 -6.37 9.08 -14.47
C ILE A 167 -5.74 10.21 -13.66
N THR A 168 -4.99 9.84 -12.64
CA THR A 168 -4.20 10.78 -11.81
C THR A 168 -2.75 10.82 -12.30
N THR A 169 -2.19 12.03 -12.39
CA THR A 169 -0.81 12.25 -12.87
C THR A 169 0.15 12.67 -11.76
N GLY A 170 -0.31 12.66 -10.51
CA GLY A 170 0.48 13.00 -9.33
C GLY A 170 -0.30 12.76 -8.05
N HIS A 171 0.41 12.75 -6.94
CA HIS A 171 -0.14 12.59 -5.61
C HIS A 171 0.61 13.46 -4.60
N ARG A 172 0.03 13.60 -3.40
CA ARG A 172 0.72 14.25 -2.26
C ARG A 172 1.84 13.35 -1.77
N GLY A 173 2.89 13.98 -1.22
CA GLY A 173 3.84 13.28 -0.37
C GLY A 173 3.25 12.99 1.01
N ARG A 174 3.83 12.04 1.74
CA ARG A 174 3.50 11.71 3.13
C ARG A 174 4.75 11.87 3.99
N ALA A 175 4.58 12.40 5.19
CA ALA A 175 5.61 12.42 6.21
C ALA A 175 4.99 12.12 7.57
N GLU A 176 5.58 11.17 8.29
CA GLU A 176 5.25 10.88 9.68
C GLU A 176 6.26 11.59 10.60
N VAL A 177 5.76 12.28 11.61
CA VAL A 177 6.57 13.06 12.55
C VAL A 177 6.20 12.66 13.98
N GLU A 178 7.20 12.46 14.83
CA GLU A 178 7.03 12.23 16.25
C GLU A 178 7.35 13.50 17.04
N ILE A 179 6.39 13.95 17.85
CA ILE A 179 6.58 15.07 18.80
C ILE A 179 6.81 14.49 20.18
N VAL A 180 8.05 14.55 20.65
CA VAL A 180 8.44 14.01 21.96
C VAL A 180 8.28 15.08 23.04
N LEU A 181 7.33 14.86 23.95
CA LEU A 181 7.04 15.72 25.10
C LEU A 181 7.72 15.15 26.35
N ARG A 182 8.58 15.95 26.99
CA ARG A 182 9.41 15.48 28.10
C ARG A 182 9.00 16.08 29.44
N GLY A 183 8.82 15.22 30.42
CA GLY A 183 8.52 15.51 31.80
C GLY A 183 9.65 15.14 32.76
N LEU A 184 9.24 14.61 33.93
CA LEU A 184 10.09 14.03 34.96
C LEU A 184 9.30 12.95 35.68
N ALA A 185 9.79 11.69 35.64
CA ALA A 185 9.12 10.57 36.30
C ALA A 185 9.07 10.72 37.82
N GLY A 186 8.02 10.19 38.41
CA GLY A 186 7.87 10.11 39.85
C GLY A 186 6.75 9.18 40.26
N HIS A 187 6.67 8.82 41.52
CA HIS A 187 5.58 7.98 42.02
C HIS A 187 4.26 8.76 42.02
N ALA A 188 3.17 8.15 41.54
CA ALA A 188 1.86 8.79 41.43
C ALA A 188 1.30 9.35 42.75
N SER A 189 1.74 8.80 43.91
CA SER A 189 1.38 9.32 45.25
C SER A 189 2.15 10.61 45.66
N ALA A 190 3.18 10.99 44.89
CA ALA A 190 4.00 12.18 45.17
C ALA A 190 4.13 13.06 43.89
N PRO A 191 3.01 13.49 43.27
CA PRO A 191 3.04 14.18 41.99
C PRO A 191 3.81 15.52 42.02
N HIS A 192 3.92 16.14 43.18
CA HIS A 192 4.71 17.37 43.41
C HIS A 192 6.23 17.21 43.18
N ARG A 193 6.72 15.97 43.09
CA ARG A 193 8.12 15.62 42.79
C ARG A 193 8.34 15.21 41.34
N ALA A 194 7.29 15.25 40.51
CA ALA A 194 7.30 14.84 39.13
C ALA A 194 6.84 15.99 38.23
N ARG A 195 7.03 15.84 36.94
CA ARG A 195 6.43 16.68 35.90
C ARG A 195 5.81 15.76 34.86
N ASN A 196 4.50 15.74 34.83
CA ASN A 196 3.75 14.81 33.96
C ASN A 196 3.85 15.24 32.50
N ALA A 197 4.41 14.37 31.65
CA ALA A 197 4.47 14.60 30.20
C ALA A 197 3.06 14.65 29.56
N LEU A 198 2.08 13.93 30.12
CA LEU A 198 0.69 13.96 29.65
C LEU A 198 0.06 15.35 29.74
N ASP A 199 0.46 16.18 30.70
CA ASP A 199 -0.09 17.53 30.87
C ASP A 199 0.27 18.46 29.68
N LEU A 200 1.29 18.09 28.88
CA LEU A 200 1.72 18.81 27.70
C LEU A 200 0.96 18.41 26.42
N VAL A 201 0.35 17.21 26.40
CA VAL A 201 -0.34 16.68 25.21
C VAL A 201 -1.48 17.59 24.73
N PRO A 202 -2.39 18.11 25.57
CA PRO A 202 -3.46 18.97 25.11
C PRO A 202 -2.95 20.22 24.37
N ALA A 203 -1.87 20.84 24.90
CA ALA A 203 -1.30 22.03 24.26
C ALA A 203 -0.64 21.68 22.89
N ALA A 204 0.00 20.54 22.79
CA ALA A 204 0.56 20.05 21.52
C ALA A 204 -0.54 19.81 20.48
N LEU A 205 -1.66 19.17 20.87
CA LEU A 205 -2.78 18.90 19.97
C LEU A 205 -3.44 20.20 19.46
N VAL A 206 -3.64 21.19 20.35
CA VAL A 206 -4.17 22.50 19.96
C VAL A 206 -3.23 23.22 18.98
N ALA A 207 -1.92 23.18 19.26
CA ALA A 207 -0.93 23.79 18.36
C ALA A 207 -0.89 23.12 16.99
N LEU A 208 -1.08 21.78 16.93
CA LEU A 208 -1.20 21.05 15.67
C LEU A 208 -2.44 21.44 14.88
N GLU A 209 -3.59 21.61 15.55
CA GLU A 209 -4.83 22.05 14.91
C GLU A 209 -4.68 23.46 14.32
N ASP A 210 -4.09 24.39 15.07
CA ASP A 210 -3.79 25.75 14.58
C ASP A 210 -2.85 25.68 13.34
N LEU A 211 -1.78 24.91 13.43
CA LEU A 211 -0.81 24.75 12.34
C LEU A 211 -1.45 24.09 11.10
N ALA A 212 -2.35 23.13 11.27
CA ALA A 212 -3.10 22.52 10.17
C ALA A 212 -3.94 23.56 9.41
N GLY A 213 -4.51 24.54 10.14
CA GLY A 213 -5.23 25.66 9.55
C GLY A 213 -4.38 26.63 8.73
N GLU A 214 -3.10 26.76 9.06
CA GLU A 214 -2.15 27.67 8.43
C GLU A 214 -1.42 27.09 7.19
N GLN A 215 -1.62 25.77 6.91
CA GLN A 215 -0.95 25.13 5.78
C GLN A 215 -1.23 25.82 4.45
N ALA A 216 -0.19 25.99 3.63
CA ALA A 216 -0.33 26.53 2.28
C ALA A 216 -1.23 25.66 1.42
N VAL A 217 -1.90 26.28 0.45
CA VAL A 217 -2.73 25.57 -0.52
C VAL A 217 -1.95 25.45 -1.82
N ASP A 218 -1.61 24.20 -2.19
CA ASP A 218 -1.05 23.92 -3.50
C ASP A 218 -2.15 24.07 -4.56
N PRO A 219 -1.87 24.70 -5.73
CA PRO A 219 -2.87 24.94 -6.76
C PRO A 219 -3.39 23.65 -7.42
N ILE A 220 -2.66 22.54 -7.35
CA ILE A 220 -3.02 21.24 -7.94
C ILE A 220 -3.46 20.26 -6.86
N LEU A 221 -2.67 20.12 -5.79
CA LEU A 221 -2.85 19.11 -4.76
C LEU A 221 -3.75 19.58 -3.59
N GLY A 222 -4.08 20.86 -3.56
CA GLY A 222 -4.91 21.43 -2.49
C GLY A 222 -4.14 21.69 -1.20
N ARG A 223 -4.85 21.78 -0.07
CA ARG A 223 -4.22 22.00 1.25
C ARG A 223 -3.62 20.71 1.78
N ALA A 224 -2.41 20.78 2.37
CA ALA A 224 -1.83 19.68 3.11
C ALA A 224 -2.67 19.33 4.34
N SER A 225 -2.73 18.05 4.69
CA SER A 225 -3.29 17.56 5.97
C SER A 225 -2.20 17.51 7.04
N LEU A 226 -2.60 17.66 8.28
CA LEU A 226 -1.74 17.50 9.45
C LEU A 226 -2.63 16.97 10.58
N VAL A 227 -2.44 15.70 10.96
CA VAL A 227 -3.35 15.00 11.88
C VAL A 227 -2.55 14.19 12.90
N ALA A 228 -2.87 14.36 14.19
CA ALA A 228 -2.35 13.45 15.21
C ALA A 228 -3.05 12.09 15.08
N THR A 229 -2.26 11.03 14.89
CA THR A 229 -2.74 9.67 14.65
C THR A 229 -2.49 8.70 15.81
N GLY A 230 -1.62 9.07 16.74
CA GLY A 230 -1.29 8.25 17.91
C GLY A 230 -0.68 9.02 19.06
N ILE A 231 -0.74 8.44 20.24
CA ILE A 231 -0.05 8.91 21.45
C ILE A 231 0.53 7.71 22.17
N ASP A 232 1.84 7.68 22.34
CA ASP A 232 2.55 6.71 23.16
C ASP A 232 3.01 7.33 24.47
N ILE A 233 2.93 6.58 25.55
CA ILE A 233 3.24 7.05 26.91
C ILE A 233 4.31 6.14 27.52
N LEU A 234 5.36 6.74 28.05
CA LEU A 234 6.45 6.03 28.71
C LEU A 234 6.72 6.59 30.14
N PRO A 235 6.99 5.70 31.12
CA PRO A 235 6.82 4.25 31.05
C PRO A 235 5.32 3.84 31.12
N GLU A 236 4.99 2.67 30.63
CA GLU A 236 3.62 2.11 30.65
C GLU A 236 3.09 1.74 32.07
N SER A 237 3.77 2.17 33.11
CA SER A 237 3.44 1.82 34.49
C SER A 237 2.38 2.75 35.08
N ARG A 238 1.21 2.20 35.47
CA ARG A 238 0.03 2.96 35.94
C ARG A 238 0.22 3.68 37.28
N ASN A 239 1.26 3.37 38.06
CA ASN A 239 1.57 4.00 39.34
C ASN A 239 2.76 4.98 39.28
N VAL A 240 3.22 5.28 38.07
CA VAL A 240 4.30 6.22 37.80
C VAL A 240 3.74 7.41 36.99
N VAL A 241 4.10 8.63 37.37
CA VAL A 241 3.87 9.82 36.57
C VAL A 241 4.79 9.70 35.35
N PRO A 242 4.27 9.71 34.10
CA PRO A 242 5.08 9.53 32.92
C PRO A 242 5.98 10.75 32.66
N ASP A 243 7.20 10.48 32.25
CA ASP A 243 8.19 11.51 31.89
C ASP A 243 8.38 11.68 30.37
N GLU A 244 7.72 10.83 29.58
CA GLU A 244 7.69 10.97 28.13
C GLU A 244 6.31 10.67 27.58
N ALA A 245 5.85 11.52 26.65
CA ALA A 245 4.72 11.27 25.79
C ALA A 245 5.12 11.58 24.34
N VAL A 246 4.83 10.68 23.42
CA VAL A 246 5.12 10.85 22.00
C VAL A 246 3.81 11.01 21.25
N VAL A 247 3.60 12.14 20.59
CA VAL A 247 2.46 12.37 19.70
C VAL A 247 2.91 12.06 18.28
N VAL A 248 2.30 11.07 17.66
CA VAL A 248 2.55 10.70 16.26
C VAL A 248 1.63 11.54 15.38
N VAL A 249 2.20 12.14 14.34
CA VAL A 249 1.53 13.08 13.43
C VAL A 249 1.77 12.65 11.99
N ASP A 250 0.71 12.59 11.21
CA ASP A 250 0.72 12.32 9.76
C ASP A 250 0.33 13.56 8.96
#